data_e96cbdec2c2bf4f25aacff4a699b4049
#
_entry.id   e96cbdec2c2bf4f25aacff4a699b4049
#
_cell.length_a   1.000
_cell.length_b   1.000
_cell.length_c   1.000
_cell.angle_alpha   90.00
_cell.angle_beta   90.00
_cell.angle_gamma   90.00
#
_symmetry.space_group_name_H-M   'P 1'
#
loop_
_entity.id
_entity.type
_entity.pdbx_description
1 polymer ?
#
loop_
_entity_poly.entity_id
_entity_poly.type
_entity_poly.pdbx_seq_one_letter_code
_entity_poly.pdbx_strand_id
1 'polypeptide(L)'
;MPTPQPLVQQSDAVKQARQQQRLALAALAVGIGATAAVVALVVPQVRHQVQKPETALLLRPAAVDWLDEVMRSGAEETAQTPAPPLQQSWQSPLLKACPAVDPALQQRLLSMPVQVRSIQADPSNYGERVSVDAKGQRIDPTPAVIVLHETVYSLSSAVNTFTTPHPNDANQASYHTLVGLNGEIVQVLDPSKRAYGAGHSAFDGRWVFTSKHFSGSINNFALHVSLETPPDGVHSGGTHSGYTQKQYDALSRVLADWMVRFHIEPTAITTHRHVDQGRARSDPRSFAWPELQTRLTSLGLVC
;
A
#
# COMPACT_ATOMS: atom_id res chain seq x y z
N MET A 1 -8.01 3.76 -43.07
CA MET A 1 -6.62 3.78 -42.61
C MET A 1 -6.28 5.23 -42.26
N PRO A 2 -6.00 5.60 -41.06
CA PRO A 2 -5.61 6.97 -40.71
C PRO A 2 -4.14 7.20 -41.12
N THR A 3 -3.93 8.31 -41.80
CA THR A 3 -2.61 8.79 -42.26
C THR A 3 -1.69 9.14 -41.06
N PRO A 4 -0.43 8.77 -41.07
CA PRO A 4 0.50 9.15 -40.01
C PRO A 4 0.78 10.66 -40.02
N GLN A 5 0.72 11.29 -38.87
CA GLN A 5 1.08 12.70 -38.68
C GLN A 5 2.59 12.92 -38.82
N PRO A 6 3.04 14.02 -39.39
CA PRO A 6 4.45 14.27 -39.66
C PRO A 6 5.25 14.52 -38.37
N LEU A 7 6.46 13.94 -38.31
CA LEU A 7 7.42 13.97 -37.20
C LEU A 7 7.76 15.39 -36.66
N VAL A 8 7.50 16.43 -37.42
CA VAL A 8 7.77 17.84 -37.03
C VAL A 8 6.78 18.31 -35.94
N GLN A 9 5.52 17.85 -35.94
CA GLN A 9 4.53 18.24 -34.93
C GLN A 9 4.79 17.60 -33.54
N GLN A 10 5.43 16.43 -33.49
CA GLN A 10 5.82 15.82 -32.22
C GLN A 10 6.96 16.56 -31.51
N SER A 11 7.88 17.16 -32.26
CA SER A 11 9.00 17.91 -31.68
C SER A 11 8.56 19.20 -30.99
N ASP A 12 7.53 19.85 -31.49
CA ASP A 12 7.06 21.13 -30.95
C ASP A 12 6.19 20.93 -29.68
N ALA A 13 5.42 19.86 -29.61
CA ALA A 13 4.69 19.50 -28.41
C ALA A 13 5.62 19.16 -27.23
N VAL A 14 6.72 18.45 -27.51
CA VAL A 14 7.75 18.14 -26.50
C VAL A 14 8.48 19.40 -26.02
N LYS A 15 8.76 20.34 -26.93
CA LYS A 15 9.37 21.63 -26.57
C LYS A 15 8.44 22.49 -25.73
N GLN A 16 7.15 22.54 -26.04
CA GLN A 16 6.14 23.26 -25.26
C GLN A 16 5.98 22.67 -23.85
N ALA A 17 5.93 21.35 -23.71
CA ALA A 17 5.84 20.69 -22.41
C ALA A 17 7.07 21.00 -21.53
N ARG A 18 8.27 20.98 -22.11
CA ARG A 18 9.50 21.34 -21.38
C ARG A 18 9.55 22.82 -20.99
N GLN A 19 8.99 23.70 -21.80
CA GLN A 19 8.89 25.13 -21.49
C GLN A 19 7.91 25.40 -20.36
N GLN A 20 6.75 24.75 -20.35
CA GLN A 20 5.79 24.84 -19.25
C GLN A 20 6.35 24.30 -17.92
N GLN A 21 7.09 23.21 -17.97
CA GLN A 21 7.74 22.63 -16.80
C GLN A 21 8.83 23.57 -16.22
N ARG A 22 9.58 24.26 -17.09
CA ARG A 22 10.57 25.26 -16.66
C ARG A 22 9.92 26.50 -16.05
N LEU A 23 8.79 26.95 -16.58
CA LEU A 23 8.04 28.07 -16.01
C LEU A 23 7.41 27.73 -14.65
N ALA A 24 6.91 26.50 -14.47
CA ALA A 24 6.41 26.04 -13.19
C ALA A 24 7.49 25.95 -12.11
N LEU A 25 8.69 25.47 -12.47
CA LEU A 25 9.85 25.43 -11.57
C LEU A 25 10.38 26.83 -11.21
N ALA A 26 10.34 27.78 -12.17
CA ALA A 26 10.73 29.16 -11.91
C ALA A 26 9.73 29.87 -10.99
N ALA A 27 8.42 29.62 -11.13
CA ALA A 27 7.39 30.17 -10.25
C ALA A 27 7.53 29.63 -8.80
N LEU A 28 7.91 28.38 -8.64
CA LEU A 28 8.15 27.77 -7.33
C LEU A 28 9.38 28.38 -6.64
N ALA A 29 10.45 28.66 -7.40
CA ALA A 29 11.67 29.26 -6.86
C ALA A 29 11.45 30.73 -6.42
N VAL A 30 10.62 31.50 -7.14
CA VAL A 30 10.26 32.87 -6.78
C VAL A 30 9.36 32.89 -5.52
N GLY A 31 8.45 31.94 -5.36
CA GLY A 31 7.58 31.82 -4.18
C GLY A 31 8.37 31.58 -2.88
N ILE A 32 9.40 30.73 -2.93
CA ILE A 32 10.26 30.43 -1.78
C ILE A 32 11.17 31.61 -1.44
N GLY A 33 11.66 32.33 -2.43
CA GLY A 33 12.50 33.52 -2.22
C GLY A 33 11.75 34.68 -1.57
N ALA A 34 10.48 34.92 -1.93
CA ALA A 34 9.67 35.98 -1.40
C ALA A 34 9.29 35.77 0.08
N THR A 35 9.02 34.56 0.50
CA THR A 35 8.71 34.22 1.90
C THR A 35 9.94 34.36 2.82
N ALA A 36 11.12 33.98 2.34
CA ALA A 36 12.37 34.15 3.09
C ALA A 36 12.77 35.61 3.27
N ALA A 37 12.53 36.46 2.26
CA ALA A 37 12.80 37.89 2.33
C ALA A 37 11.87 38.64 3.29
N VAL A 38 10.58 38.26 3.38
CA VAL A 38 9.62 38.89 4.32
C VAL A 38 9.97 38.51 5.77
N VAL A 39 10.39 37.29 6.05
CA VAL A 39 10.82 36.88 7.40
C VAL A 39 12.10 37.61 7.83
N ALA A 40 13.04 37.84 6.92
CA ALA A 40 14.29 38.54 7.22
C ALA A 40 14.11 40.06 7.46
N LEU A 41 13.08 40.70 6.88
CA LEU A 41 12.82 42.12 7.02
C LEU A 41 11.97 42.48 8.26
N VAL A 42 11.17 41.54 8.78
CA VAL A 42 10.28 41.81 9.94
C VAL A 42 10.98 41.53 11.28
N VAL A 43 11.93 40.61 11.34
CA VAL A 43 12.60 40.22 12.60
C VAL A 43 13.50 41.31 13.22
N PRO A 44 14.20 42.17 12.47
CA PRO A 44 15.04 43.22 13.12
C PRO A 44 14.27 44.38 13.73
N GLN A 45 13.05 44.67 13.27
CA GLN A 45 12.29 45.86 13.79
C GLN A 45 11.61 45.63 15.13
N VAL A 46 11.37 44.35 15.51
CA VAL A 46 10.72 44.05 16.79
C VAL A 46 11.71 44.07 17.96
N ARG A 47 13.02 44.08 17.71
CA ARG A 47 14.06 44.02 18.76
C ARG A 47 14.36 45.34 19.48
N HIS A 48 13.82 46.48 19.06
CA HIS A 48 14.18 47.77 19.62
C HIS A 48 13.16 48.47 20.56
N GLN A 49 12.05 47.79 20.90
CA GLN A 49 11.05 48.40 21.80
C GLN A 49 10.52 47.46 22.88
N VAL A 50 11.36 46.79 23.64
CA VAL A 50 10.88 46.16 24.88
C VAL A 50 11.84 46.49 26.01
N GLN A 51 11.54 47.56 26.73
CA GLN A 51 12.04 47.78 28.07
C GLN A 51 11.46 46.72 29.01
N LYS A 52 12.33 46.08 29.80
CA LYS A 52 11.98 45.04 30.77
C LYS A 52 11.02 45.59 31.85
N PRO A 53 10.00 44.85 32.21
CA PRO A 53 9.58 44.70 33.57
C PRO A 53 9.95 43.31 34.11
N GLU A 54 10.47 43.29 35.30
CA GLU A 54 10.63 42.07 36.12
C GLU A 54 9.27 41.45 36.38
N THR A 55 9.24 40.10 36.45
CA THR A 55 8.09 39.22 36.63
C THR A 55 7.23 38.99 35.37
N ALA A 56 7.80 38.32 34.38
CA ALA A 56 7.00 37.61 33.38
C ALA A 56 7.05 36.13 33.70
N LEU A 57 5.91 35.60 34.10
CA LEU A 57 5.62 34.15 34.01
C LEU A 57 5.87 33.74 32.57
N LEU A 58 6.89 32.95 32.32
CA LEU A 58 7.26 32.43 31.00
C LEU A 58 6.16 31.49 30.51
N LEU A 59 5.20 32.03 29.78
CA LEU A 59 4.38 31.23 28.89
C LEU A 59 5.28 30.74 27.75
N ARG A 60 5.82 29.54 27.90
CA ARG A 60 6.42 28.82 26.78
C ARG A 60 5.33 28.57 25.73
N PRO A 61 5.56 28.88 24.44
CA PRO A 61 4.60 28.52 23.41
C PRO A 61 4.47 27.01 23.37
N ALA A 62 3.27 26.48 23.41
CA ALA A 62 2.95 25.03 23.40
C ALA A 62 3.60 24.24 22.24
N ALA A 63 4.06 24.93 21.20
CA ALA A 63 4.79 24.33 20.08
C ALA A 63 6.23 23.88 20.42
N VAL A 64 6.84 24.43 21.47
CA VAL A 64 8.23 24.05 21.87
C VAL A 64 8.19 22.81 22.76
N ASP A 65 7.17 22.67 23.59
CA ASP A 65 7.02 21.49 24.46
C ASP A 65 6.71 20.23 23.64
N TRP A 66 5.98 20.36 22.53
CA TRP A 66 5.71 19.28 21.60
C TRP A 66 6.99 18.77 20.90
N LEU A 67 7.86 19.67 20.43
CA LEU A 67 9.14 19.29 19.81
C LEU A 67 10.11 18.64 20.81
N ASP A 68 10.17 19.13 22.04
CA ASP A 68 10.97 18.52 23.09
C ASP A 68 10.43 17.16 23.54
N GLU A 69 9.12 16.95 23.49
CA GLU A 69 8.50 15.67 23.79
C GLU A 69 8.71 14.64 22.66
N VAL A 70 8.61 15.07 21.40
CA VAL A 70 8.94 14.25 20.23
C VAL A 70 10.44 13.88 20.19
N MET A 71 11.33 14.81 20.56
CA MET A 71 12.76 14.57 20.61
C MET A 71 13.16 13.73 21.83
N ARG A 72 12.47 13.83 22.95
CA ARG A 72 12.69 12.96 24.12
C ARG A 72 12.10 11.57 23.95
N SER A 73 10.97 11.42 23.29
CA SER A 73 10.40 10.12 22.96
C SER A 73 11.22 9.36 21.91
N GLY A 74 12.06 10.06 21.12
CA GLY A 74 13.03 9.43 20.21
C GLY A 74 14.37 9.04 20.82
N ALA A 75 14.68 9.43 22.07
CA ALA A 75 16.02 9.28 22.66
C ALA A 75 16.16 8.15 23.70
N GLU A 76 15.07 7.55 24.17
CA GLU A 76 15.11 6.41 25.10
C GLU A 76 13.99 5.40 24.79
N GLU A 77 13.92 4.91 23.58
CA GLU A 77 13.23 3.65 23.33
C GLU A 77 14.17 2.53 23.77
N THR A 78 14.24 2.28 25.08
CA THR A 78 14.60 0.96 25.59
C THR A 78 13.76 -0.01 24.77
N ALA A 79 14.41 -0.94 24.07
CA ALA A 79 13.77 -1.94 23.20
C ALA A 79 12.75 -2.77 24.01
N GLN A 80 11.60 -2.17 24.28
CA GLN A 80 10.48 -2.88 24.89
C GLN A 80 10.07 -3.94 23.89
N THR A 81 10.02 -5.17 24.34
CA THR A 81 9.45 -6.26 23.56
C THR A 81 8.07 -5.79 23.10
N PRO A 82 7.80 -5.67 21.79
CA PRO A 82 6.50 -5.20 21.32
C PRO A 82 5.39 -6.03 21.97
N ALA A 83 4.29 -5.36 22.34
CA ALA A 83 3.14 -6.05 22.88
C ALA A 83 2.72 -7.20 21.95
N PRO A 84 2.23 -8.32 22.50
CA PRO A 84 1.74 -9.41 21.67
C PRO A 84 0.63 -8.89 20.76
N PRO A 85 0.46 -9.49 19.54
CA PRO A 85 -0.58 -9.07 18.63
C PRO A 85 -1.96 -9.21 19.27
N LEU A 86 -2.84 -8.27 18.96
CA LEU A 86 -4.23 -8.37 19.36
C LEU A 86 -4.81 -9.69 18.84
N GLN A 87 -5.45 -10.46 19.71
CA GLN A 87 -6.19 -11.63 19.29
C GLN A 87 -7.43 -11.17 18.53
N GLN A 88 -7.36 -11.17 17.21
CA GLN A 88 -8.50 -10.95 16.33
C GLN A 88 -8.81 -12.29 15.68
N SER A 89 -9.93 -12.88 16.03
CA SER A 89 -10.44 -14.04 15.31
C SER A 89 -10.95 -13.58 13.95
N TRP A 90 -10.31 -14.03 12.89
CA TRP A 90 -10.81 -13.84 11.53
C TRP A 90 -11.96 -14.81 11.26
N GLN A 91 -13.11 -14.26 10.90
CA GLN A 91 -14.21 -15.04 10.36
C GLN A 91 -14.30 -14.72 8.87
N SER A 92 -13.82 -15.66 8.05
CA SER A 92 -13.83 -15.48 6.61
C SER A 92 -15.25 -15.31 6.07
N PRO A 93 -15.53 -14.26 5.30
CA PRO A 93 -16.81 -14.13 4.59
C PRO A 93 -16.97 -15.14 3.44
N LEU A 94 -15.90 -15.84 3.06
CA LEU A 94 -15.93 -16.95 2.10
C LEU A 94 -16.46 -18.21 2.80
N LEU A 95 -17.73 -18.18 3.17
CA LEU A 95 -18.30 -19.19 4.05
C LEU A 95 -18.95 -20.32 3.27
N LYS A 96 -18.84 -21.43 3.91
CA LYS A 96 -19.66 -22.61 4.21
C LYS A 96 -21.01 -22.83 3.46
N ALA A 97 -21.69 -21.81 2.96
CA ALA A 97 -22.83 -21.96 2.07
C ALA A 97 -22.32 -21.88 0.63
N CYS A 98 -22.23 -23.04 -0.01
CA CYS A 98 -21.84 -23.10 -1.41
C CYS A 98 -22.92 -22.49 -2.30
N PRO A 99 -22.69 -21.36 -2.97
CA PRO A 99 -23.55 -20.95 -4.06
C PRO A 99 -23.54 -22.04 -5.13
N ALA A 100 -24.62 -22.15 -5.89
CA ALA A 100 -24.64 -23.04 -7.05
C ALA A 100 -23.53 -22.61 -8.04
N VAL A 101 -22.84 -23.61 -8.60
CA VAL A 101 -21.86 -23.35 -9.68
C VAL A 101 -22.62 -22.74 -10.87
N ASP A 102 -22.14 -21.59 -11.35
CA ASP A 102 -22.60 -21.00 -12.60
C ASP A 102 -21.73 -21.51 -13.76
N PRO A 103 -22.26 -22.39 -14.65
CA PRO A 103 -21.48 -22.98 -15.72
C PRO A 103 -20.99 -21.94 -16.75
N ALA A 104 -21.75 -20.88 -16.98
CA ALA A 104 -21.37 -19.82 -17.90
C ALA A 104 -20.19 -18.99 -17.32
N LEU A 105 -20.26 -18.68 -16.03
CA LEU A 105 -19.18 -18.02 -15.32
C LEU A 105 -17.92 -18.92 -15.28
N GLN A 106 -18.08 -20.21 -14.96
CA GLN A 106 -16.99 -21.17 -14.96
C GLN A 106 -16.28 -21.24 -16.30
N GLN A 107 -17.04 -21.43 -17.38
CA GLN A 107 -16.50 -21.45 -18.74
C GLN A 107 -15.77 -20.14 -19.08
N ARG A 108 -16.35 -18.98 -18.72
CA ARG A 108 -15.74 -17.67 -18.94
C ARG A 108 -14.41 -17.55 -18.19
N LEU A 109 -14.37 -17.92 -16.91
CA LEU A 109 -13.16 -17.85 -16.09
C LEU A 109 -12.06 -18.76 -16.61
N LEU A 110 -12.40 -19.99 -17.02
CA LEU A 110 -11.43 -20.96 -17.54
C LEU A 110 -10.89 -20.59 -18.93
N SER A 111 -11.72 -19.98 -19.80
CA SER A 111 -11.36 -19.58 -21.15
C SER A 111 -10.80 -18.17 -21.29
N MET A 112 -10.91 -17.35 -20.23
CA MET A 112 -10.46 -15.97 -20.27
C MET A 112 -8.95 -15.87 -20.48
N PRO A 113 -8.49 -15.16 -21.54
CA PRO A 113 -7.07 -14.90 -21.71
C PRO A 113 -6.60 -14.01 -20.55
N VAL A 114 -5.67 -14.51 -19.76
CA VAL A 114 -5.09 -13.75 -18.65
C VAL A 114 -3.97 -12.87 -19.22
N GLN A 115 -4.23 -11.58 -19.33
CA GLN A 115 -3.20 -10.62 -19.72
C GLN A 115 -2.31 -10.35 -18.49
N VAL A 116 -1.13 -10.94 -18.46
CA VAL A 116 -0.15 -10.71 -17.39
C VAL A 116 0.99 -9.86 -17.93
N ARG A 117 1.19 -8.72 -17.29
CA ARG A 117 2.38 -7.89 -17.49
C ARG A 117 3.29 -8.05 -16.27
N SER A 118 4.55 -8.37 -16.49
CA SER A 118 5.54 -8.45 -15.41
C SER A 118 6.36 -7.17 -15.35
N ILE A 119 6.56 -6.68 -14.14
CA ILE A 119 7.50 -5.63 -13.79
C ILE A 119 8.34 -6.10 -12.61
N GLN A 120 9.42 -5.40 -12.32
CA GLN A 120 10.24 -5.70 -11.15
C GLN A 120 10.19 -4.52 -10.18
N ALA A 121 9.76 -4.78 -8.94
CA ALA A 121 9.89 -3.80 -7.86
C ALA A 121 11.35 -3.43 -7.64
N ASP A 122 11.59 -2.17 -7.21
CA ASP A 122 12.92 -1.77 -6.78
C ASP A 122 13.36 -2.60 -5.55
N PRO A 123 14.63 -3.03 -5.46
CA PRO A 123 15.11 -3.84 -4.35
C PRO A 123 14.90 -3.25 -2.96
N SER A 124 14.78 -1.92 -2.83
CA SER A 124 14.45 -1.27 -1.55
C SER A 124 13.02 -1.55 -1.07
N ASN A 125 12.11 -1.98 -1.97
CA ASN A 125 10.69 -2.13 -1.67
C ASN A 125 10.28 -3.56 -1.29
N TYR A 126 11.22 -4.49 -1.15
CA TYR A 126 10.93 -5.86 -0.74
C TYR A 126 12.13 -6.49 -0.03
N GLY A 127 11.95 -7.65 0.56
CA GLY A 127 13.02 -8.43 1.17
C GLY A 127 12.94 -9.91 0.85
N GLU A 128 13.85 -10.68 1.41
CA GLU A 128 13.78 -12.14 1.40
C GLU A 128 12.83 -12.64 2.49
N ARG A 129 12.18 -13.76 2.23
CA ARG A 129 11.51 -14.52 3.29
C ARG A 129 12.56 -15.17 4.17
N VAL A 130 12.39 -15.06 5.48
CA VAL A 130 13.36 -15.59 6.44
C VAL A 130 12.82 -16.84 7.13
N SER A 131 13.68 -17.82 7.37
CA SER A 131 13.38 -19.06 8.13
C SER A 131 13.76 -18.97 9.60
N VAL A 132 14.39 -17.85 9.99
CA VAL A 132 14.71 -17.51 11.39
C VAL A 132 14.34 -16.05 11.59
N ASP A 133 13.56 -15.76 12.61
CA ASP A 133 13.16 -14.39 12.93
C ASP A 133 14.28 -13.59 13.62
N ALA A 134 14.05 -12.29 13.83
CA ALA A 134 15.04 -11.42 14.47
C ALA A 134 15.32 -11.74 15.95
N LYS A 135 14.52 -12.63 16.56
CA LYS A 135 14.71 -13.14 17.93
C LYS A 135 15.42 -14.49 17.97
N GLY A 136 15.80 -15.05 16.80
CA GLY A 136 16.45 -16.33 16.67
C GLY A 136 15.51 -17.54 16.66
N GLN A 137 14.20 -17.33 16.57
CA GLN A 137 13.21 -18.41 16.50
C GLN A 137 13.10 -18.94 15.06
N ARG A 138 13.03 -20.26 14.92
CA ARG A 138 12.75 -20.90 13.64
C ARG A 138 11.28 -20.66 13.26
N ILE A 139 11.05 -20.26 12.03
CA ILE A 139 9.74 -19.97 11.46
C ILE A 139 9.62 -20.59 10.07
N ASP A 140 8.40 -20.93 9.67
CA ASP A 140 8.10 -21.36 8.31
C ASP A 140 7.90 -20.12 7.42
N PRO A 141 8.72 -19.92 6.37
CA PRO A 141 8.59 -18.82 5.44
C PRO A 141 7.54 -19.07 4.34
N THR A 142 6.93 -20.24 4.31
CA THR A 142 5.96 -20.60 3.27
C THR A 142 4.75 -19.66 3.34
N PRO A 143 4.30 -19.12 2.20
CA PRO A 143 3.07 -18.35 2.13
C PRO A 143 1.88 -19.14 2.67
N ALA A 144 1.15 -18.55 3.62
CA ALA A 144 0.03 -19.18 4.30
C ALA A 144 -1.21 -18.27 4.40
N VAL A 145 -1.10 -17.02 3.98
CA VAL A 145 -2.18 -16.01 4.05
C VAL A 145 -2.16 -15.17 2.78
N ILE A 146 -3.34 -14.83 2.28
CA ILE A 146 -3.49 -13.86 1.18
C ILE A 146 -4.16 -12.60 1.74
N VAL A 147 -3.54 -11.45 1.49
CA VAL A 147 -4.05 -10.14 1.92
C VAL A 147 -4.52 -9.36 0.71
N LEU A 148 -5.78 -8.97 0.75
CA LEU A 148 -6.40 -8.11 -0.25
C LEU A 148 -6.18 -6.65 0.11
N HIS A 149 -5.83 -5.85 -0.91
CA HIS A 149 -5.58 -4.41 -0.82
C HIS A 149 -6.33 -3.65 -1.93
N GLU A 150 -6.27 -2.32 -1.85
CA GLU A 150 -6.55 -1.43 -2.97
C GLU A 150 -5.41 -0.44 -3.17
N THR A 151 -5.29 0.12 -4.38
CA THR A 151 -4.16 1.02 -4.71
C THR A 151 -4.32 2.43 -4.14
N VAL A 152 -5.50 2.81 -3.66
CA VAL A 152 -5.88 4.19 -3.24
C VAL A 152 -5.89 5.19 -4.40
N TYR A 153 -4.96 5.04 -5.35
CA TYR A 153 -4.85 5.79 -6.61
C TYR A 153 -4.91 4.81 -7.79
N SER A 154 -4.39 5.23 -8.95
CA SER A 154 -4.36 4.40 -10.16
C SER A 154 -3.34 3.26 -10.07
N LEU A 155 -3.54 2.26 -10.93
CA LEU A 155 -2.57 1.18 -11.16
C LEU A 155 -1.16 1.72 -11.48
N SER A 156 -1.09 2.74 -12.35
CA SER A 156 0.19 3.36 -12.73
C SER A 156 0.88 4.06 -11.56
N SER A 157 0.13 4.66 -10.65
CA SER A 157 0.68 5.25 -9.43
C SER A 157 1.30 4.17 -8.53
N ALA A 158 0.62 3.05 -8.32
CA ALA A 158 1.15 1.93 -7.54
C ALA A 158 2.40 1.33 -8.18
N VAL A 159 2.39 1.12 -9.50
CA VAL A 159 3.57 0.66 -10.26
C VAL A 159 4.74 1.62 -10.05
N ASN A 160 4.52 2.93 -10.21
CA ASN A 160 5.57 3.93 -10.02
C ASN A 160 6.14 3.89 -8.59
N THR A 161 5.29 3.79 -7.57
CA THR A 161 5.75 3.67 -6.18
C THR A 161 6.63 2.45 -6.00
N PHE A 162 6.23 1.29 -6.50
CA PHE A 162 6.96 0.03 -6.27
C PHE A 162 8.27 -0.06 -7.06
N THR A 163 8.38 0.64 -8.20
CA THR A 163 9.60 0.66 -9.03
C THR A 163 10.55 1.83 -8.70
N THR A 164 10.14 2.75 -7.82
CA THR A 164 10.98 3.86 -7.36
C THR A 164 11.78 3.45 -6.12
N PRO A 165 13.10 3.76 -6.05
CA PRO A 165 13.90 3.51 -4.86
C PRO A 165 13.38 4.27 -3.64
N HIS A 166 13.22 3.59 -2.51
CA HIS A 166 12.85 4.18 -1.22
C HIS A 166 13.90 3.84 -0.15
N PRO A 167 14.93 4.68 0.03
CA PRO A 167 15.97 4.45 1.03
C PRO A 167 15.45 4.57 2.47
N ASN A 168 14.33 5.28 2.70
CA ASN A 168 13.69 5.38 3.99
C ASN A 168 12.65 4.24 4.14
N ASP A 169 12.85 3.39 5.13
CA ASP A 169 12.00 2.23 5.43
C ASP A 169 10.51 2.58 5.59
N ALA A 170 10.20 3.77 6.11
CA ALA A 170 8.83 4.22 6.29
C ALA A 170 8.07 4.41 4.95
N ASN A 171 8.78 4.56 3.84
CA ASN A 171 8.22 4.75 2.51
C ASN A 171 8.25 3.48 1.65
N GLN A 172 8.89 2.42 2.14
CA GLN A 172 9.01 1.16 1.42
C GLN A 172 7.67 0.45 1.35
N ALA A 173 7.26 0.06 0.15
CA ALA A 173 6.02 -0.65 -0.07
C ALA A 173 6.08 -1.50 -1.34
N SER A 174 5.45 -2.67 -1.31
CA SER A 174 5.19 -3.48 -2.49
C SER A 174 4.07 -4.47 -2.24
N TYR A 175 3.45 -4.93 -3.33
CA TYR A 175 2.58 -6.10 -3.37
C TYR A 175 3.13 -7.10 -4.40
N HIS A 176 2.67 -8.34 -4.36
CA HIS A 176 3.09 -9.35 -5.35
C HIS A 176 2.40 -9.13 -6.69
N THR A 177 1.12 -8.73 -6.63
CA THR A 177 0.29 -8.57 -7.83
C THR A 177 -0.64 -7.38 -7.70
N LEU A 178 -0.85 -6.67 -8.81
CA LEU A 178 -1.86 -5.63 -8.96
C LEU A 178 -2.88 -6.06 -10.02
N VAL A 179 -4.14 -5.65 -9.84
CA VAL A 179 -5.23 -5.92 -10.77
C VAL A 179 -5.87 -4.59 -11.18
N GLY A 180 -5.72 -4.22 -12.45
CA GLY A 180 -6.25 -2.98 -13.01
C GLY A 180 -7.77 -3.04 -13.25
N LEU A 181 -8.41 -1.88 -13.42
CA LEU A 181 -9.86 -1.72 -13.65
C LEU A 181 -10.39 -2.58 -14.81
N ASN A 182 -9.58 -2.80 -15.82
CA ASN A 182 -9.90 -3.60 -17.00
C ASN A 182 -9.63 -5.11 -16.83
N GLY A 183 -9.17 -5.54 -15.63
CA GLY A 183 -8.76 -6.91 -15.35
C GLY A 183 -7.31 -7.24 -15.76
N GLU A 184 -6.50 -6.24 -16.14
CA GLU A 184 -5.06 -6.42 -16.35
C GLU A 184 -4.41 -6.92 -15.05
N ILE A 185 -3.59 -7.96 -15.15
CA ILE A 185 -2.80 -8.47 -14.03
C ILE A 185 -1.35 -7.99 -14.20
N VAL A 186 -0.86 -7.26 -13.21
CA VAL A 186 0.54 -6.83 -13.16
C VAL A 186 1.26 -7.61 -12.07
N GLN A 187 2.13 -8.52 -12.46
CA GLN A 187 3.03 -9.22 -11.55
C GLN A 187 4.20 -8.31 -11.22
N VAL A 188 4.32 -7.94 -9.95
CA VAL A 188 5.31 -6.97 -9.46
C VAL A 188 6.47 -7.68 -8.77
N LEU A 189 6.17 -8.73 -8.02
CA LEU A 189 7.14 -9.44 -7.20
C LEU A 189 6.86 -10.93 -7.23
N ASP A 190 7.93 -11.73 -7.32
CA ASP A 190 7.80 -13.18 -7.21
C ASP A 190 7.29 -13.57 -5.81
N PRO A 191 6.35 -14.53 -5.71
CA PRO A 191 5.82 -14.99 -4.42
C PRO A 191 6.87 -15.53 -3.43
N SER A 192 8.06 -15.93 -3.89
CA SER A 192 9.17 -16.32 -3.03
C SER A 192 9.77 -15.16 -2.23
N LYS A 193 9.54 -13.92 -2.67
CA LYS A 193 10.00 -12.73 -2.00
C LYS A 193 9.01 -12.28 -0.92
N ARG A 194 9.50 -11.46 0.01
CA ARG A 194 8.69 -10.83 1.05
C ARG A 194 8.30 -9.43 0.62
N ALA A 195 7.07 -9.25 0.17
CA ALA A 195 6.54 -7.91 -0.10
C ALA A 195 6.36 -7.11 1.20
N TYR A 196 6.53 -5.80 1.12
CA TYR A 196 6.28 -4.87 2.23
C TYR A 196 4.84 -4.31 2.12
N GLY A 197 3.86 -5.22 2.24
CA GLY A 197 2.45 -4.94 1.98
C GLY A 197 1.62 -4.59 3.21
N ALA A 198 2.00 -5.08 4.37
CA ALA A 198 1.31 -4.82 5.62
C ALA A 198 2.35 -4.57 6.72
N GLY A 199 2.46 -3.34 7.19
CA GLY A 199 3.44 -2.94 8.20
C GLY A 199 3.23 -3.69 9.53
N HIS A 200 2.85 -2.97 10.59
CA HIS A 200 2.50 -3.59 11.87
C HIS A 200 1.19 -4.39 11.74
N SER A 201 1.29 -5.69 11.58
CA SER A 201 0.15 -6.54 11.21
C SER A 201 0.24 -7.93 11.82
N ALA A 202 -0.93 -8.55 12.04
CA ALA A 202 -1.06 -9.92 12.53
C ALA A 202 -2.24 -10.62 11.86
N PHE A 203 -2.20 -11.95 11.76
CA PHE A 203 -3.31 -12.79 11.34
C PHE A 203 -3.46 -13.95 12.31
N ASP A 204 -4.66 -14.11 12.87
CA ASP A 204 -4.97 -15.10 13.92
C ASP A 204 -3.93 -15.14 15.06
N GLY A 205 -3.55 -13.94 15.55
CA GLY A 205 -2.57 -13.77 16.60
C GLY A 205 -1.12 -14.07 16.20
N ARG A 206 -0.84 -14.33 14.93
CA ARG A 206 0.51 -14.64 14.41
C ARG A 206 1.11 -13.42 13.70
N TRP A 207 2.35 -13.16 13.99
CA TRP A 207 3.22 -12.21 13.31
C TRP A 207 4.67 -12.68 13.35
N VAL A 208 5.55 -12.03 12.59
CA VAL A 208 6.97 -12.36 12.52
C VAL A 208 7.80 -11.10 12.68
N PHE A 209 8.82 -11.15 13.51
CA PHE A 209 9.83 -10.11 13.63
C PHE A 209 10.95 -10.36 12.62
N THR A 210 10.96 -9.62 11.52
CA THR A 210 12.02 -9.72 10.50
C THR A 210 13.15 -8.72 10.70
N SER A 211 13.00 -7.79 11.65
CA SER A 211 13.98 -6.80 12.06
C SER A 211 13.85 -6.55 13.56
N LYS A 212 14.96 -6.16 14.22
CA LYS A 212 14.95 -5.75 15.63
C LYS A 212 14.33 -4.36 15.84
N HIS A 213 14.20 -3.59 14.76
CA HIS A 213 13.76 -2.19 14.80
C HIS A 213 12.28 -2.01 14.48
N PHE A 214 11.61 -3.05 13.98
CA PHE A 214 10.22 -2.96 13.56
C PHE A 214 9.32 -3.89 14.35
N SER A 215 8.08 -3.46 14.53
CA SER A 215 7.02 -4.30 15.06
C SER A 215 6.81 -5.53 14.17
N GLY A 216 6.23 -6.58 14.75
CA GLY A 216 5.92 -7.79 14.00
C GLY A 216 4.98 -7.53 12.84
N SER A 217 5.10 -8.32 11.79
CA SER A 217 4.23 -8.27 10.62
C SER A 217 3.94 -9.65 10.04
N ILE A 218 2.91 -9.73 9.19
CA ILE A 218 2.58 -10.95 8.45
C ILE A 218 3.35 -11.08 7.14
N ASN A 219 4.11 -10.07 6.72
CA ASN A 219 4.76 -10.01 5.41
C ASN A 219 5.61 -11.25 5.10
N ASN A 220 6.16 -11.91 6.13
CA ASN A 220 7.02 -13.09 5.92
C ASN A 220 6.27 -14.33 5.46
N PHE A 221 4.98 -14.43 5.73
CA PHE A 221 4.13 -15.57 5.35
C PHE A 221 2.85 -15.16 4.58
N ALA A 222 2.76 -13.89 4.15
CA ALA A 222 1.64 -13.38 3.38
C ALA A 222 1.98 -13.21 1.89
N LEU A 223 0.97 -13.40 1.05
CA LEU A 223 0.92 -12.92 -0.32
C LEU A 223 -0.01 -11.71 -0.39
N HIS A 224 0.36 -10.70 -1.15
CA HIS A 224 -0.36 -9.43 -1.23
C HIS A 224 -0.84 -9.19 -2.66
N VAL A 225 -2.14 -8.97 -2.85
CA VAL A 225 -2.75 -8.56 -4.12
C VAL A 225 -3.59 -7.31 -3.92
N SER A 226 -3.46 -6.36 -4.83
CA SER A 226 -4.17 -5.09 -4.77
C SER A 226 -5.04 -4.88 -5.99
N LEU A 227 -6.26 -4.40 -5.76
CA LEU A 227 -7.18 -3.96 -6.80
C LEU A 227 -7.01 -2.46 -7.06
N GLU A 228 -6.99 -2.05 -8.32
CA GLU A 228 -7.01 -0.64 -8.66
C GLU A 228 -8.29 0.01 -8.15
N THR A 229 -8.13 1.10 -7.40
CA THR A 229 -9.25 1.88 -6.86
C THR A 229 -10.02 2.55 -7.98
N PRO A 230 -11.37 2.45 -8.02
CA PRO A 230 -12.15 3.14 -9.04
C PRO A 230 -12.05 4.67 -8.89
N PRO A 231 -12.32 5.44 -9.97
CA PRO A 231 -12.13 6.89 -9.97
C PRO A 231 -12.87 7.64 -8.86
N ASP A 232 -14.05 7.18 -8.45
CA ASP A 232 -14.84 7.77 -7.37
C ASP A 232 -14.32 7.42 -5.97
N GLY A 233 -13.36 6.50 -5.87
CA GLY A 233 -12.68 6.14 -4.63
C GLY A 233 -11.34 6.85 -4.42
N VAL A 234 -10.80 7.49 -5.47
CA VAL A 234 -9.54 8.25 -5.40
C VAL A 234 -9.73 9.48 -4.54
N HIS A 235 -8.79 9.76 -3.64
CA HIS A 235 -8.83 10.88 -2.67
C HIS A 235 -9.95 10.80 -1.61
N SER A 236 -10.71 9.72 -1.56
CA SER A 236 -11.81 9.55 -0.62
C SER A 236 -11.38 8.62 0.52
N GLY A 237 -11.69 8.99 1.75
CA GLY A 237 -11.55 8.10 2.91
C GLY A 237 -12.76 7.17 3.11
N GLY A 238 -13.84 7.37 2.34
CA GLY A 238 -15.11 6.65 2.46
C GLY A 238 -15.23 5.45 1.54
N THR A 239 -16.47 5.03 1.32
CA THR A 239 -16.83 3.99 0.36
C THR A 239 -16.77 4.54 -1.07
N HIS A 240 -16.71 3.63 -2.04
CA HIS A 240 -16.75 3.93 -3.47
C HIS A 240 -17.66 2.93 -4.21
N SER A 241 -17.81 3.05 -5.52
CA SER A 241 -18.70 2.23 -6.37
C SER A 241 -18.38 0.72 -6.35
N GLY A 242 -17.25 0.32 -5.80
CA GLY A 242 -16.80 -1.08 -5.80
C GLY A 242 -15.87 -1.39 -6.98
N TYR A 243 -15.55 -2.66 -7.13
CA TYR A 243 -14.63 -3.15 -8.15
C TYR A 243 -15.39 -3.73 -9.33
N THR A 244 -14.78 -3.67 -10.51
CA THR A 244 -15.40 -4.17 -11.75
C THR A 244 -15.48 -5.70 -11.77
N GLN A 245 -16.40 -6.24 -12.57
CA GLN A 245 -16.50 -7.68 -12.80
C GLN A 245 -15.18 -8.25 -13.35
N LYS A 246 -14.49 -7.49 -14.22
CA LYS A 246 -13.18 -7.88 -14.76
C LYS A 246 -12.10 -7.96 -13.68
N GLN A 247 -12.15 -7.07 -12.70
CA GLN A 247 -11.23 -7.13 -11.55
C GLN A 247 -11.49 -8.38 -10.70
N TYR A 248 -12.75 -8.71 -10.41
CA TYR A 248 -13.08 -9.93 -9.68
C TYR A 248 -12.71 -11.18 -10.45
N ASP A 249 -12.92 -11.22 -11.77
CA ASP A 249 -12.52 -12.34 -12.63
C ASP A 249 -10.99 -12.54 -12.58
N ALA A 250 -10.22 -11.46 -12.75
CA ALA A 250 -8.76 -11.50 -12.69
C ALA A 250 -8.25 -11.86 -11.27
N LEU A 251 -8.82 -11.26 -10.23
CA LEU A 251 -8.50 -11.56 -8.84
C LEU A 251 -8.70 -13.05 -8.55
N SER A 252 -9.86 -13.62 -8.93
CA SER A 252 -10.15 -15.03 -8.68
C SER A 252 -9.14 -15.97 -9.33
N ARG A 253 -8.59 -15.60 -10.50
CA ARG A 253 -7.54 -16.37 -11.19
C ARG A 253 -6.20 -16.29 -10.45
N VAL A 254 -5.82 -15.11 -9.95
CA VAL A 254 -4.60 -14.93 -9.13
C VAL A 254 -4.72 -15.75 -7.85
N LEU A 255 -5.87 -15.66 -7.17
CA LEU A 255 -6.09 -16.40 -5.93
C LEU A 255 -6.09 -17.90 -6.15
N ALA A 256 -6.70 -18.38 -7.26
CA ALA A 256 -6.73 -19.79 -7.63
C ALA A 256 -5.30 -20.35 -7.78
N ASP A 257 -4.42 -19.64 -8.48
CA ASP A 257 -3.02 -20.04 -8.62
C ASP A 257 -2.32 -20.14 -7.27
N TRP A 258 -2.47 -19.13 -6.42
CA TRP A 258 -1.81 -19.09 -5.11
C TRP A 258 -2.36 -20.14 -4.14
N MET A 259 -3.68 -20.32 -4.10
CA MET A 259 -4.34 -21.31 -3.25
C MET A 259 -3.85 -22.72 -3.58
N VAL A 260 -3.80 -23.06 -4.87
CA VAL A 260 -3.34 -24.38 -5.31
C VAL A 260 -1.83 -24.54 -5.08
N ARG A 261 -1.04 -23.55 -5.48
CA ARG A 261 0.42 -23.61 -5.41
C ARG A 261 0.97 -23.67 -3.98
N PHE A 262 0.35 -22.95 -3.05
CA PHE A 262 0.84 -22.82 -1.67
C PHE A 262 -0.07 -23.52 -0.64
N HIS A 263 -1.10 -24.21 -1.09
CA HIS A 263 -2.08 -24.89 -0.22
C HIS A 263 -2.73 -23.92 0.78
N ILE A 264 -3.08 -22.71 0.30
CA ILE A 264 -3.71 -21.68 1.14
C ILE A 264 -5.22 -21.92 1.15
N GLU A 265 -5.77 -22.12 2.35
CA GLU A 265 -7.20 -22.32 2.55
C GLU A 265 -8.00 -21.03 2.26
N PRO A 266 -9.25 -21.13 1.77
CA PRO A 266 -10.11 -19.97 1.54
C PRO A 266 -10.27 -19.09 2.80
N THR A 267 -10.24 -19.71 3.97
CA THR A 267 -10.33 -19.03 5.26
C THR A 267 -9.13 -18.15 5.58
N ALA A 268 -8.02 -18.35 4.90
CA ALA A 268 -6.81 -17.54 5.04
C ALA A 268 -6.70 -16.41 4.01
N ILE A 269 -7.79 -16.12 3.26
CA ILE A 269 -7.91 -14.91 2.44
C ILE A 269 -8.52 -13.82 3.30
N THR A 270 -7.78 -12.74 3.53
CA THR A 270 -8.16 -11.65 4.44
C THR A 270 -7.93 -10.28 3.80
N THR A 271 -8.06 -9.20 4.55
CA THR A 271 -7.91 -7.83 4.08
C THR A 271 -6.85 -7.08 4.89
N HIS A 272 -6.25 -6.04 4.31
CA HIS A 272 -5.34 -5.16 5.03
C HIS A 272 -6.01 -4.55 6.27
N ARG A 273 -7.25 -4.09 6.12
CA ARG A 273 -8.06 -3.57 7.24
C ARG A 273 -8.11 -4.54 8.42
N HIS A 274 -8.21 -5.86 8.15
CA HIS A 274 -8.34 -6.85 9.24
C HIS A 274 -7.01 -7.12 9.93
N VAL A 275 -5.92 -7.20 9.18
CA VAL A 275 -4.61 -7.58 9.72
C VAL A 275 -3.85 -6.41 10.36
N ASP A 276 -4.23 -5.16 10.06
CA ASP A 276 -3.59 -3.96 10.60
C ASP A 276 -3.79 -3.82 12.10
N GLN A 277 -2.72 -3.91 12.88
CA GLN A 277 -2.74 -3.77 14.32
C GLN A 277 -2.92 -2.31 14.77
N GLY A 278 -2.53 -1.36 13.93
CA GLY A 278 -2.70 0.07 14.15
C GLY A 278 -4.14 0.56 13.94
N ARG A 279 -5.00 -0.25 13.32
CA ARG A 279 -6.39 0.11 12.94
C ARG A 279 -6.48 1.37 12.07
N ALA A 280 -5.42 1.69 11.35
CA ALA A 280 -5.34 2.84 10.47
C ALA A 280 -5.74 2.53 9.02
N ARG A 281 -5.86 1.24 8.69
CA ARG A 281 -6.15 0.78 7.33
C ARG A 281 -7.62 0.43 7.16
N SER A 282 -8.16 0.77 5.99
CA SER A 282 -9.55 0.51 5.63
C SER A 282 -9.70 -0.35 4.37
N ASP A 283 -8.60 -0.62 3.71
CA ASP A 283 -8.56 -1.27 2.39
C ASP A 283 -8.67 -2.82 2.47
N PRO A 284 -9.28 -3.45 1.44
CA PRO A 284 -9.98 -2.82 0.32
C PRO A 284 -11.37 -2.34 0.73
N ARG A 285 -11.69 -1.07 0.44
CA ARG A 285 -13.01 -0.48 0.69
C ARG A 285 -14.03 -1.05 -0.30
N SER A 286 -15.30 -1.05 0.05
CA SER A 286 -16.41 -1.48 -0.82
C SER A 286 -16.22 -2.84 -1.50
N PHE A 287 -15.43 -3.74 -0.89
CA PHE A 287 -15.18 -5.07 -1.45
C PHE A 287 -16.39 -5.98 -1.28
N ALA A 288 -16.89 -6.52 -2.39
CA ALA A 288 -18.04 -7.41 -2.41
C ALA A 288 -17.59 -8.89 -2.32
N TRP A 289 -17.53 -9.43 -1.13
CA TRP A 289 -17.17 -10.83 -0.89
C TRP A 289 -18.01 -11.86 -1.66
N PRO A 290 -19.35 -11.66 -1.85
CA PRO A 290 -20.16 -12.58 -2.66
C PRO A 290 -19.68 -12.70 -4.12
N GLU A 291 -19.16 -11.61 -4.70
CA GLU A 291 -18.59 -11.61 -6.06
C GLU A 291 -17.35 -12.52 -6.15
N LEU A 292 -16.49 -12.46 -5.15
CA LEU A 292 -15.33 -13.34 -5.07
C LEU A 292 -15.75 -14.79 -4.79
N GLN A 293 -16.66 -15.01 -3.84
CA GLN A 293 -17.12 -16.34 -3.47
C GLN A 293 -17.72 -17.08 -4.67
N THR A 294 -18.60 -16.45 -5.43
CA THR A 294 -19.22 -17.05 -6.62
C THR A 294 -18.18 -17.52 -7.62
N ARG A 295 -17.11 -16.76 -7.81
CA ARG A 295 -16.01 -17.12 -8.74
C ARG A 295 -15.17 -18.27 -8.23
N LEU A 296 -14.77 -18.22 -6.97
CA LEU A 296 -13.99 -19.29 -6.36
C LEU A 296 -14.77 -20.60 -6.29
N THR A 297 -16.09 -20.54 -6.03
CA THR A 297 -16.97 -21.71 -6.12
C THR A 297 -17.03 -22.25 -7.55
N SER A 298 -17.17 -21.39 -8.56
CA SER A 298 -17.18 -21.79 -9.97
C SER A 298 -15.84 -22.40 -10.41
N LEU A 299 -14.73 -22.04 -9.74
CA LEU A 299 -13.41 -22.64 -9.95
C LEU A 299 -13.17 -23.89 -9.09
N GLY A 300 -14.13 -24.30 -8.25
CA GLY A 300 -14.01 -25.49 -7.39
C GLY A 300 -13.08 -25.31 -6.19
N LEU A 301 -12.82 -24.05 -5.75
CA LEU A 301 -11.87 -23.72 -4.68
C LEU A 301 -12.55 -23.40 -3.34
N VAL A 302 -13.82 -23.09 -3.36
CA VAL A 302 -14.66 -22.89 -2.19
C VAL A 302 -15.78 -23.87 -2.30
N CYS A 303 -15.97 -24.66 -1.26
CA CYS A 303 -16.89 -25.77 -1.27
C CYS A 303 -16.52 -26.83 -2.26
#